data_75f4c1335f3eab481040aad8c8cea050
#
_entry.id   75f4c1335f3eab481040aad8c8cea050
#
_cell.length_a   1.000
_cell.length_b   1.000
_cell.length_c   1.000
_cell.angle_alpha   90.00
_cell.angle_beta   90.00
_cell.angle_gamma   90.00
#
_symmetry.space_group_name_H-M   'P 1'
#
loop_
_entity.id
_entity.type
_entity.pdbx_description
1 polymer ?
#
loop_
_entity_poly.entity_id
_entity_poly.type
_entity_poly.pdbx_seq_one_letter_code
_entity_poly.pdbx_strand_id
1 'polypeptide(L)'
;DTPVRTAKNFKINNIEVELDLPEKIAEFKNIEIINDRSTIDNEVSNLPLTYGNGKILEELNYETANSKIRIQTSNKKENIKIRYNFDDNNLKLINQIEIIANGDTNVIIEYKSQTAQKCLHNGIIRAIANENAKLNVTIVNLLNENSDNFEAIENRLEKNSKVNYTIIDIGGKTSVSNYYSNIIGENAENDLKSIYLGISEQRKYINYIAELRVTKTNIDIDV
;
A
#
# COMPACT_ATOMS: atom_id res chain seq x y z
N ASP A 1 -12.36 -10.89 -1.60
CA ASP A 1 -12.73 -12.04 -0.75
C ASP A 1 -11.77 -13.20 -0.94
N THR A 2 -11.23 -13.72 0.14
CA THR A 2 -10.35 -14.89 0.12
C THR A 2 -11.13 -16.13 -0.32
N PRO A 3 -10.56 -17.04 -1.12
CA PRO A 3 -11.26 -18.24 -1.58
C PRO A 3 -11.85 -19.05 -0.42
N VAL A 4 -13.12 -19.44 -0.56
CA VAL A 4 -13.98 -20.01 0.50
C VAL A 4 -13.39 -21.23 1.22
N ARG A 5 -12.52 -22.02 0.58
CA ARG A 5 -11.95 -23.25 1.19
C ARG A 5 -10.97 -22.97 2.33
N THR A 6 -10.21 -21.89 2.25
CA THR A 6 -9.24 -21.48 3.29
C THR A 6 -9.86 -20.55 4.33
N ALA A 7 -10.82 -19.71 3.91
CA ALA A 7 -11.48 -18.71 4.76
C ALA A 7 -12.38 -19.34 5.84
N LYS A 8 -13.00 -20.47 5.58
CA LYS A 8 -14.01 -21.08 6.49
C LYS A 8 -13.43 -21.47 7.86
N ASN A 9 -12.17 -21.91 7.91
CA ASN A 9 -11.54 -22.35 9.15
C ASN A 9 -10.91 -21.19 9.95
N PHE A 10 -10.61 -20.05 9.31
CA PHE A 10 -9.92 -18.93 9.93
C PHE A 10 -10.81 -17.71 10.15
N LYS A 11 -12.09 -17.74 9.77
CA LYS A 11 -13.04 -16.59 9.83
C LYS A 11 -12.49 -15.32 9.16
N ILE A 12 -11.75 -15.47 8.07
CA ILE A 12 -10.97 -14.40 7.45
C ILE A 12 -11.87 -13.31 6.83
N ASN A 13 -13.06 -13.67 6.31
CA ASN A 13 -13.93 -12.72 5.59
C ASN A 13 -14.87 -11.91 6.50
N ASN A 14 -14.76 -12.04 7.82
CA ASN A 14 -15.59 -11.30 8.78
C ASN A 14 -14.67 -10.73 9.88
N ILE A 15 -13.73 -9.89 9.49
CA ILE A 15 -12.95 -9.12 10.47
C ILE A 15 -13.84 -7.95 10.90
N GLU A 16 -14.37 -8.03 12.10
CA GLU A 16 -15.01 -6.87 12.73
C GLU A 16 -13.90 -5.91 13.16
N VAL A 17 -13.87 -4.75 12.52
CA VAL A 17 -12.98 -3.65 12.87
C VAL A 17 -13.82 -2.59 13.56
N GLU A 18 -13.57 -2.34 14.83
CA GLU A 18 -14.10 -1.17 15.49
C GLU A 18 -13.35 0.06 14.97
N LEU A 19 -13.96 0.77 14.04
CA LEU A 19 -13.48 2.04 13.54
C LEU A 19 -14.00 3.15 14.46
N ASP A 20 -13.29 3.42 15.55
CA ASP A 20 -13.53 4.59 16.37
C ASP A 20 -13.00 5.84 15.66
N LEU A 21 -13.84 6.41 14.81
CA LEU A 21 -13.50 7.58 14.00
C LEU A 21 -14.23 8.81 14.52
N PRO A 22 -13.53 9.93 14.73
CA PRO A 22 -14.17 11.21 15.01
C PRO A 22 -14.92 11.70 13.77
N GLU A 23 -15.90 12.59 13.93
CA GLU A 23 -16.63 13.23 12.82
C GLU A 23 -15.68 13.87 11.78
N LYS A 24 -14.52 14.34 12.22
CA LYS A 24 -13.49 14.91 11.36
C LYS A 24 -12.12 14.36 11.75
N ILE A 25 -11.45 13.74 10.80
CA ILE A 25 -10.07 13.28 10.97
C ILE A 25 -9.12 14.47 10.74
N ALA A 26 -8.26 14.76 11.72
CA ALA A 26 -7.27 15.81 11.60
C ALA A 26 -6.22 15.46 10.52
N GLU A 27 -5.63 16.47 9.90
CA GLU A 27 -4.49 16.29 8.99
C GLU A 27 -3.36 15.54 9.71
N PHE A 28 -2.78 14.55 9.03
CA PHE A 28 -1.61 13.84 9.55
C PHE A 28 -0.35 14.65 9.26
N LYS A 29 0.33 15.14 10.31
CA LYS A 29 1.40 16.14 10.17
C LYS A 29 2.80 15.58 10.27
N ASN A 30 2.99 14.43 10.95
CA ASN A 30 4.33 13.88 11.19
C ASN A 30 4.79 12.99 10.02
N ILE A 31 5.05 13.63 8.88
CA ILE A 31 5.48 13.00 7.63
C ILE A 31 6.88 13.51 7.27
N GLU A 32 7.80 12.59 7.03
CA GLU A 32 9.11 12.88 6.46
C GLU A 32 9.16 12.42 5.01
N ILE A 33 9.52 13.32 4.10
CA ILE A 33 9.72 12.99 2.68
C ILE A 33 11.14 13.33 2.29
N ILE A 34 11.90 12.32 1.88
CA ILE A 34 13.23 12.47 1.27
C ILE A 34 13.06 12.15 -0.20
N ASN A 35 13.44 13.09 -1.04
CA ASN A 35 13.24 13.00 -2.48
C ASN A 35 14.45 13.59 -3.22
N ASP A 36 14.95 12.86 -4.21
CA ASP A 36 16.09 13.32 -5.01
C ASP A 36 15.68 14.48 -5.95
N ARG A 37 14.68 14.24 -6.81
CA ARG A 37 14.26 15.20 -7.85
C ARG A 37 12.84 15.00 -8.39
N SER A 38 12.10 14.03 -7.90
CA SER A 38 10.74 13.74 -8.37
C SER A 38 9.79 14.91 -8.08
N THR A 39 8.81 15.09 -8.92
CA THR A 39 7.70 16.01 -8.62
C THR A 39 6.81 15.37 -7.57
N ILE A 40 6.53 16.09 -6.51
CA ILE A 40 5.62 15.65 -5.44
C ILE A 40 4.52 16.70 -5.28
N ASP A 41 3.28 16.26 -5.36
CA ASP A 41 2.09 17.06 -5.13
C ASP A 41 1.04 16.27 -4.33
N ASN A 42 -0.15 16.82 -4.13
CA ASN A 42 -1.25 16.19 -3.38
C ASN A 42 -2.50 15.92 -4.23
N GLU A 43 -2.40 16.06 -5.54
CA GLU A 43 -3.51 15.80 -6.46
C GLU A 43 -3.50 14.33 -6.92
N VAL A 44 -4.08 13.45 -6.14
CA VAL A 44 -4.19 12.02 -6.46
C VAL A 44 -5.48 11.70 -7.23
N SER A 45 -5.43 10.63 -8.01
CA SER A 45 -6.60 10.09 -8.70
C SER A 45 -7.63 9.53 -7.71
N ASN A 46 -8.90 9.87 -7.89
CA ASN A 46 -10.02 9.33 -7.09
C ASN A 46 -10.75 8.17 -7.80
N LEU A 47 -10.07 7.44 -8.68
CA LEU A 47 -10.64 6.27 -9.34
C LEU A 47 -10.90 5.15 -8.32
N PRO A 48 -12.01 4.41 -8.44
CA PRO A 48 -12.27 3.27 -7.57
C PRO A 48 -11.18 2.19 -7.77
N LEU A 49 -10.88 1.45 -6.70
CA LEU A 49 -10.00 0.28 -6.77
C LEU A 49 -10.72 -0.89 -7.44
N THR A 50 -9.97 -1.70 -8.16
CA THR A 50 -10.46 -2.98 -8.69
C THR A 50 -10.59 -4.01 -7.55
N TYR A 51 -9.61 -4.02 -6.65
CA TYR A 51 -9.60 -4.87 -5.45
C TYR A 51 -9.04 -4.09 -4.26
N GLY A 52 -9.89 -3.80 -3.29
CA GLY A 52 -9.51 -3.09 -2.08
C GLY A 52 -9.76 -3.90 -0.80
N ASN A 53 -9.69 -3.24 0.33
CA ASN A 53 -9.90 -3.83 1.65
C ASN A 53 -11.38 -3.96 2.04
N GLY A 54 -12.28 -3.74 1.08
CA GLY A 54 -13.72 -3.76 1.25
C GLY A 54 -14.36 -2.37 1.24
N LYS A 55 -15.63 -2.35 0.88
CA LYS A 55 -16.38 -1.12 0.58
C LYS A 55 -16.28 -0.07 1.69
N ILE A 56 -16.43 -0.46 2.95
CA ILE A 56 -16.42 0.48 4.09
C ILE A 56 -15.07 1.19 4.21
N LEU A 57 -13.95 0.44 4.13
CA LEU A 57 -12.61 1.01 4.25
C LEU A 57 -12.23 1.87 3.03
N GLU A 58 -12.73 1.50 1.85
CA GLU A 58 -12.52 2.28 0.64
C GLU A 58 -13.30 3.60 0.67
N GLU A 59 -14.61 3.57 0.99
CA GLU A 59 -15.44 4.76 1.13
C GLU A 59 -14.84 5.70 2.19
N LEU A 60 -14.46 5.17 3.35
CA LEU A 60 -13.76 5.92 4.37
C LEU A 60 -12.50 6.60 3.82
N ASN A 61 -11.68 5.88 3.05
CA ASN A 61 -10.45 6.43 2.51
C ASN A 61 -10.74 7.56 1.51
N TYR A 62 -11.67 7.39 0.58
CA TYR A 62 -12.00 8.42 -0.39
C TYR A 62 -12.59 9.69 0.23
N GLU A 63 -13.41 9.54 1.28
CA GLU A 63 -14.11 10.65 1.91
C GLU A 63 -13.25 11.41 2.92
N THR A 64 -12.33 10.69 3.61
CA THR A 64 -11.67 11.26 4.79
C THR A 64 -10.14 11.23 4.74
N ALA A 65 -9.53 10.96 3.57
CA ALA A 65 -8.08 10.93 3.46
C ALA A 65 -7.45 12.22 4.01
N ASN A 66 -6.59 12.05 5.03
CA ASN A 66 -5.90 13.13 5.74
C ASN A 66 -4.42 13.28 5.34
N SER A 67 -3.97 12.47 4.38
CA SER A 67 -2.69 12.62 3.68
C SER A 67 -2.82 12.14 2.24
N LYS A 68 -2.45 12.97 1.29
CA LYS A 68 -2.42 12.63 -0.14
C LYS A 68 -1.05 12.99 -0.70
N ILE A 69 -0.41 12.04 -1.38
CA ILE A 69 0.91 12.22 -1.98
C ILE A 69 0.88 11.63 -3.38
N ARG A 70 1.18 12.44 -4.38
CA ARG A 70 1.44 12.01 -5.74
C ARG A 70 2.91 12.20 -6.06
N ILE A 71 3.54 11.16 -6.57
CA ILE A 71 4.95 11.14 -6.99
C ILE A 71 4.98 10.93 -8.49
N GLN A 72 5.62 11.83 -9.21
CA GLN A 72 5.90 11.63 -10.62
C GLN A 72 7.39 11.74 -10.87
N THR A 73 8.00 10.65 -11.35
CA THR A 73 9.44 10.59 -11.62
C THR A 73 9.76 10.97 -13.06
N SER A 74 11.00 11.33 -13.30
CA SER A 74 11.53 11.50 -14.65
C SER A 74 12.00 10.15 -15.24
N ASN A 75 12.57 10.19 -16.43
CA ASN A 75 13.19 9.00 -17.08
C ASN A 75 14.58 8.63 -16.50
N LYS A 76 14.98 9.26 -15.38
CA LYS A 76 16.25 8.98 -14.71
C LYS A 76 16.01 8.09 -13.48
N LYS A 77 17.12 7.64 -12.88
CA LYS A 77 17.04 6.95 -11.59
C LYS A 77 16.72 7.93 -10.47
N GLU A 78 15.69 7.62 -9.68
CA GLU A 78 15.21 8.45 -8.58
C GLU A 78 14.90 7.60 -7.35
N ASN A 79 15.21 8.17 -6.17
CA ASN A 79 14.94 7.52 -4.89
C ASN A 79 14.08 8.44 -4.04
N ILE A 80 13.01 7.88 -3.53
CA ILE A 80 12.05 8.58 -2.68
C ILE A 80 11.83 7.77 -1.41
N LYS A 81 11.82 8.43 -0.26
CA LYS A 81 11.43 7.83 1.01
C LYS A 81 10.32 8.66 1.65
N ILE A 82 9.24 7.99 2.01
CA ILE A 82 8.14 8.56 2.78
C ILE A 82 8.09 7.80 4.10
N ARG A 83 8.10 8.53 5.21
CA ARG A 83 7.91 7.99 6.54
C ARG A 83 6.75 8.67 7.23
N TYR A 84 5.80 7.89 7.68
CA TYR A 84 4.72 8.31 8.55
C TYR A 84 5.03 7.92 9.99
N ASN A 85 5.26 8.91 10.85
CA ASN A 85 5.53 8.70 12.26
C ASN A 85 4.24 8.90 13.07
N PHE A 86 3.71 7.81 13.60
CA PHE A 86 2.55 7.86 14.50
C PHE A 86 3.01 8.22 15.90
N ASP A 87 2.51 9.32 16.41
CA ASP A 87 2.75 9.84 17.74
C ASP A 87 1.42 10.17 18.44
N ASP A 88 1.47 10.71 19.66
CA ASP A 88 0.25 10.99 20.45
C ASP A 88 -0.70 12.02 19.80
N ASN A 89 -0.23 12.78 18.80
CA ASN A 89 -1.02 13.75 18.05
C ASN A 89 -1.45 13.24 16.67
N ASN A 90 -0.83 12.15 16.18
CA ASN A 90 -1.02 11.59 14.85
C ASN A 90 -1.30 10.08 14.97
N LEU A 91 -2.49 9.72 15.47
CA LEU A 91 -2.88 8.33 15.73
C LEU A 91 -3.63 7.67 14.56
N LYS A 92 -4.22 8.46 13.67
CA LYS A 92 -5.08 7.97 12.58
C LYS A 92 -4.57 8.50 11.24
N LEU A 93 -4.11 7.60 10.38
CA LEU A 93 -3.65 7.89 9.03
C LEU A 93 -4.59 7.24 8.02
N ILE A 94 -5.26 8.07 7.24
CA ILE A 94 -6.03 7.66 6.07
C ILE A 94 -5.33 8.28 4.87
N ASN A 95 -4.52 7.50 4.15
CA ASN A 95 -3.69 8.08 3.11
C ASN A 95 -3.97 7.53 1.71
N GLN A 96 -3.63 8.35 0.73
CA GLN A 96 -3.58 7.97 -0.67
C GLN A 96 -2.19 8.33 -1.21
N ILE A 97 -1.52 7.34 -1.82
CA ILE A 97 -0.24 7.53 -2.49
C ILE A 97 -0.41 7.11 -3.95
N GLU A 98 -0.08 8.01 -4.87
CA GLU A 98 -0.03 7.73 -6.30
C GLU A 98 1.41 7.84 -6.79
N ILE A 99 1.90 6.82 -7.50
CA ILE A 99 3.26 6.74 -8.02
C ILE A 99 3.19 6.59 -9.54
N ILE A 100 3.73 7.55 -10.28
CA ILE A 100 3.87 7.49 -11.72
C ILE A 100 5.36 7.38 -12.06
N ALA A 101 5.79 6.17 -12.37
CA ALA A 101 7.18 5.88 -12.68
C ALA A 101 7.43 6.00 -14.20
N ASN A 102 8.37 6.87 -14.58
CA ASN A 102 8.81 7.06 -15.96
C ASN A 102 10.23 6.52 -16.22
N GLY A 103 10.96 6.15 -15.17
CA GLY A 103 12.34 5.63 -15.25
C GLY A 103 12.62 4.61 -14.16
N ASP A 104 13.89 4.47 -13.75
CA ASP A 104 14.29 3.60 -12.62
C ASP A 104 13.96 4.28 -11.30
N THR A 105 12.85 3.87 -10.70
CA THR A 105 12.25 4.51 -9.53
C THR A 105 12.31 3.59 -8.32
N ASN A 106 12.86 4.08 -7.20
CA ASN A 106 12.87 3.38 -5.93
C ASN A 106 12.07 4.19 -4.90
N VAL A 107 11.04 3.59 -4.32
CA VAL A 107 10.19 4.20 -3.31
C VAL A 107 10.20 3.35 -2.04
N ILE A 108 10.46 3.97 -0.90
CA ILE A 108 10.34 3.35 0.43
C ILE A 108 9.22 4.07 1.17
N ILE A 109 8.23 3.31 1.64
CA ILE A 109 7.12 3.79 2.46
C ILE A 109 7.21 3.11 3.82
N GLU A 110 7.34 3.89 4.87
CA GLU A 110 7.49 3.38 6.24
C GLU A 110 6.38 3.93 7.15
N TYR A 111 5.67 3.05 7.82
CA TYR A 111 4.68 3.37 8.84
C TYR A 111 5.25 2.96 10.20
N LYS A 112 5.51 3.92 11.09
CA LYS A 112 6.20 3.66 12.35
C LYS A 112 5.49 4.30 13.54
N SER A 113 5.18 3.50 14.56
CA SER A 113 4.69 4.03 15.83
C SER A 113 5.83 4.50 16.73
N GLN A 114 5.65 5.69 17.30
CA GLN A 114 6.49 6.30 18.35
C GLN A 114 5.66 6.47 19.64
N THR A 115 4.49 5.89 19.72
CA THR A 115 3.56 5.91 20.84
C THR A 115 3.12 4.49 21.19
N ALA A 116 2.67 4.27 22.42
CA ALA A 116 2.04 3.03 22.85
C ALA A 116 0.50 3.02 22.62
N GLN A 117 -0.08 4.17 22.22
CA GLN A 117 -1.50 4.26 21.94
C GLN A 117 -1.87 3.46 20.68
N LYS A 118 -3.13 3.02 20.61
CA LYS A 118 -3.66 2.35 19.41
C LYS A 118 -3.64 3.32 18.23
N CYS A 119 -3.01 2.91 17.14
CA CYS A 119 -3.00 3.65 15.89
C CYS A 119 -3.89 2.95 14.84
N LEU A 120 -4.40 3.72 13.90
CA LEU A 120 -5.13 3.23 12.74
C LEU A 120 -4.45 3.72 11.47
N HIS A 121 -4.13 2.79 10.58
CA HIS A 121 -3.72 3.07 9.23
C HIS A 121 -4.71 2.47 8.22
N ASN A 122 -5.20 3.28 7.28
CA ASN A 122 -5.99 2.82 6.14
C ASN A 122 -5.45 3.51 4.87
N GLY A 123 -4.61 2.80 4.13
CA GLY A 123 -3.88 3.29 2.98
C GLY A 123 -4.39 2.76 1.65
N ILE A 124 -4.29 3.60 0.63
CA ILE A 124 -4.40 3.24 -0.78
C ILE A 124 -3.13 3.65 -1.50
N ILE A 125 -2.47 2.70 -2.17
CA ILE A 125 -1.34 2.96 -3.04
C ILE A 125 -1.73 2.60 -4.47
N ARG A 126 -1.61 3.57 -5.39
CA ARG A 126 -1.72 3.34 -6.82
C ARG A 126 -0.38 3.57 -7.48
N ALA A 127 0.06 2.62 -8.29
CA ALA A 127 1.30 2.76 -9.02
C ALA A 127 1.10 2.48 -10.52
N ILE A 128 1.67 3.36 -11.35
CA ILE A 128 1.71 3.21 -12.79
C ILE A 128 3.19 3.13 -13.18
N ALA A 129 3.60 1.98 -13.74
CA ALA A 129 4.89 1.87 -14.39
C ALA A 129 4.70 2.07 -15.88
N ASN A 130 5.09 3.24 -16.38
CA ASN A 130 5.01 3.58 -17.79
C ASN A 130 5.95 2.72 -18.63
N GLU A 131 5.82 2.79 -19.96
CA GLU A 131 6.61 1.99 -20.90
C GLU A 131 8.12 2.09 -20.61
N ASN A 132 8.77 0.94 -20.50
CA ASN A 132 10.20 0.76 -20.15
C ASN A 132 10.60 1.24 -18.75
N ALA A 133 9.67 1.65 -17.90
CA ALA A 133 9.99 2.05 -16.53
C ALA A 133 10.24 0.84 -15.61
N LYS A 134 11.07 1.06 -14.60
CA LYS A 134 11.31 0.11 -13.52
C LYS A 134 10.92 0.75 -12.19
N LEU A 135 9.97 0.16 -11.51
CA LEU A 135 9.49 0.61 -10.21
C LEU A 135 9.81 -0.42 -9.13
N ASN A 136 10.57 -0.01 -8.12
CA ASN A 136 10.81 -0.80 -6.92
C ASN A 136 10.16 -0.10 -5.73
N VAL A 137 9.23 -0.76 -5.07
CA VAL A 137 8.54 -0.23 -3.88
C VAL A 137 8.81 -1.14 -2.69
N THR A 138 9.27 -0.54 -1.59
CA THR A 138 9.39 -1.23 -0.31
C THR A 138 8.43 -0.60 0.68
N ILE A 139 7.51 -1.40 1.23
CA ILE A 139 6.58 -0.98 2.27
C ILE A 139 7.00 -1.64 3.58
N VAL A 140 7.12 -0.83 4.64
CA VAL A 140 7.55 -1.32 5.96
C VAL A 140 6.51 -0.91 7.00
N ASN A 141 5.81 -1.89 7.55
CA ASN A 141 4.86 -1.70 8.65
C ASN A 141 5.53 -2.02 9.99
N LEU A 142 5.76 -0.96 10.80
CA LEU A 142 6.31 -0.98 12.15
C LEU A 142 5.34 -0.36 13.17
N LEU A 143 4.05 -0.50 12.95
CA LEU A 143 3.05 -0.05 13.92
C LEU A 143 3.13 -0.89 15.21
N ASN A 144 2.77 -0.30 16.33
CA ASN A 144 2.78 -1.02 17.60
C ASN A 144 1.73 -2.16 17.63
N GLU A 145 1.87 -3.07 18.57
CA GLU A 145 1.07 -4.30 18.70
C GLU A 145 -0.43 -4.10 18.95
N ASN A 146 -0.87 -2.88 19.28
CA ASN A 146 -2.28 -2.55 19.53
C ASN A 146 -2.97 -1.97 18.29
N SER A 147 -2.22 -1.68 17.23
CA SER A 147 -2.65 -0.90 16.07
C SER A 147 -3.24 -1.78 14.96
N ASP A 148 -4.10 -1.18 14.14
CA ASP A 148 -4.66 -1.81 12.95
C ASP A 148 -4.08 -1.17 11.68
N ASN A 149 -3.71 -2.03 10.71
CA ASN A 149 -3.11 -1.65 9.44
C ASN A 149 -3.92 -2.24 8.28
N PHE A 150 -4.42 -1.39 7.40
CA PHE A 150 -5.13 -1.76 6.17
C PHE A 150 -4.46 -1.09 4.98
N GLU A 151 -3.92 -1.87 4.06
CA GLU A 151 -3.26 -1.36 2.86
C GLU A 151 -3.87 -1.99 1.60
N ALA A 152 -4.32 -1.19 0.67
CA ALA A 152 -4.75 -1.62 -0.65
C ALA A 152 -3.78 -1.09 -1.70
N ILE A 153 -3.20 -1.98 -2.50
CA ILE A 153 -2.20 -1.65 -3.52
C ILE A 153 -2.75 -2.05 -4.88
N GLU A 154 -2.80 -1.10 -5.80
CA GLU A 154 -3.17 -1.34 -7.19
C GLU A 154 -2.08 -0.86 -8.15
N ASN A 155 -1.60 -1.76 -9.01
CA ASN A 155 -0.56 -1.46 -9.97
C ASN A 155 -1.07 -1.61 -11.40
N ARG A 156 -0.57 -0.75 -12.29
CA ARG A 156 -0.75 -0.84 -13.72
C ARG A 156 0.62 -0.88 -14.40
N LEU A 157 0.84 -1.92 -15.20
CA LEU A 157 2.10 -2.16 -15.87
C LEU A 157 1.94 -2.00 -17.38
N GLU A 158 2.66 -1.02 -17.93
CA GLU A 158 2.74 -0.78 -19.37
C GLU A 158 3.83 -1.65 -20.03
N LYS A 159 3.99 -1.55 -21.34
CA LYS A 159 4.91 -2.36 -22.14
C LYS A 159 6.36 -2.29 -21.64
N ASN A 160 7.03 -3.44 -21.56
CA ASN A 160 8.41 -3.59 -21.10
C ASN A 160 8.67 -3.00 -19.69
N SER A 161 7.65 -2.69 -18.92
CA SER A 161 7.84 -2.17 -17.57
C SER A 161 8.11 -3.30 -16.58
N LYS A 162 8.74 -2.94 -15.46
CA LYS A 162 8.98 -3.87 -14.37
C LYS A 162 8.56 -3.26 -13.04
N VAL A 163 7.73 -3.98 -12.28
CA VAL A 163 7.31 -3.59 -10.93
C VAL A 163 7.73 -4.64 -9.93
N ASN A 164 8.54 -4.23 -8.95
CA ASN A 164 8.98 -5.07 -7.84
C ASN A 164 8.46 -4.47 -6.53
N TYR A 165 7.71 -5.25 -5.78
CA TYR A 165 7.31 -4.90 -4.42
C TYR A 165 8.03 -5.77 -3.39
N THR A 166 8.41 -5.14 -2.27
CA THR A 166 8.81 -5.82 -1.05
C THR A 166 7.96 -5.31 0.09
N ILE A 167 7.11 -6.15 0.65
CA ILE A 167 6.24 -5.82 1.78
C ILE A 167 6.82 -6.46 3.04
N ILE A 168 7.21 -5.64 4.01
CA ILE A 168 7.74 -6.05 5.31
C ILE A 168 6.69 -5.69 6.37
N ASP A 169 5.93 -6.67 6.82
CA ASP A 169 4.82 -6.48 7.75
C ASP A 169 5.08 -7.19 9.08
N ILE A 170 5.67 -6.47 10.02
CA ILE A 170 6.03 -6.97 11.35
C ILE A 170 5.32 -6.22 12.49
N GLY A 171 4.59 -5.15 12.19
CA GLY A 171 3.83 -4.35 13.16
C GLY A 171 2.31 -4.59 13.11
N GLY A 172 1.60 -4.00 14.07
CA GLY A 172 0.14 -4.02 14.16
C GLY A 172 -0.45 -5.28 14.78
N LYS A 173 -1.62 -5.12 15.44
CA LYS A 173 -2.43 -6.22 15.95
C LYS A 173 -3.16 -6.94 14.82
N THR A 174 -3.80 -6.17 13.96
CA THR A 174 -4.44 -6.65 12.75
C THR A 174 -3.80 -5.96 11.54
N SER A 175 -3.33 -6.72 10.59
CA SER A 175 -2.80 -6.20 9.34
C SER A 175 -3.43 -6.91 8.15
N VAL A 176 -3.97 -6.14 7.22
CA VAL A 176 -4.58 -6.62 5.98
C VAL A 176 -3.95 -5.90 4.81
N SER A 177 -3.34 -6.63 3.90
CA SER A 177 -2.78 -6.10 2.67
C SER A 177 -3.40 -6.78 1.46
N ASN A 178 -4.04 -6.02 0.61
CA ASN A 178 -4.53 -6.47 -0.69
C ASN A 178 -3.66 -5.89 -1.80
N TYR A 179 -3.06 -6.76 -2.58
CA TYR A 179 -2.21 -6.40 -3.72
C TYR A 179 -2.85 -6.84 -5.02
N TYR A 180 -3.04 -5.90 -5.92
CA TYR A 180 -3.55 -6.14 -7.26
C TYR A 180 -2.60 -5.58 -8.32
N SER A 181 -2.30 -6.38 -9.34
CA SER A 181 -1.53 -5.95 -10.52
C SER A 181 -2.30 -6.20 -11.81
N ASN A 182 -2.52 -5.13 -12.55
CA ASN A 182 -3.10 -5.14 -13.89
C ASN A 182 -1.97 -5.01 -14.92
N ILE A 183 -1.61 -6.13 -15.55
CA ILE A 183 -0.52 -6.21 -16.51
C ILE A 183 -1.10 -6.09 -17.91
N ILE A 184 -0.97 -4.91 -18.50
CA ILE A 184 -1.58 -4.56 -19.80
C ILE A 184 -0.56 -4.45 -20.92
N GLY A 185 0.73 -4.31 -20.60
CA GLY A 185 1.81 -4.18 -21.57
C GLY A 185 2.55 -5.49 -21.84
N GLU A 186 2.91 -5.75 -23.11
CA GLU A 186 3.75 -6.89 -23.47
C GLU A 186 5.13 -6.80 -22.80
N ASN A 187 5.70 -7.95 -22.44
CA ASN A 187 6.98 -8.10 -21.74
C ASN A 187 7.04 -7.36 -20.39
N ALA A 188 5.90 -7.01 -19.80
CA ALA A 188 5.90 -6.45 -18.45
C ALA A 188 6.14 -7.55 -17.41
N GLU A 189 6.84 -7.20 -16.34
CA GLU A 189 7.20 -8.11 -15.26
C GLU A 189 6.68 -7.58 -13.92
N ASN A 190 6.10 -8.46 -13.12
CA ASN A 190 5.68 -8.16 -11.76
C ASN A 190 6.29 -9.17 -10.78
N ASP A 191 7.04 -8.65 -9.81
CA ASP A 191 7.68 -9.42 -8.75
C ASP A 191 7.18 -8.90 -7.40
N LEU A 192 6.67 -9.79 -6.55
CA LEU A 192 6.18 -9.46 -5.23
C LEU A 192 6.83 -10.37 -4.19
N LYS A 193 7.52 -9.75 -3.21
CA LYS A 193 8.07 -10.40 -2.05
C LYS A 193 7.38 -9.90 -0.79
N SER A 194 6.99 -10.82 0.08
CA SER A 194 6.38 -10.48 1.35
C SER A 194 7.07 -11.18 2.51
N ILE A 195 7.46 -10.38 3.49
CA ILE A 195 8.05 -10.83 4.75
C ILE A 195 7.10 -10.38 5.86
N TYR A 196 6.53 -11.33 6.58
CA TYR A 196 5.67 -11.03 7.69
C TYR A 196 6.04 -11.84 8.93
N LEU A 197 5.88 -11.22 10.08
CA LEU A 197 6.07 -11.86 11.36
C LEU A 197 4.85 -11.59 12.25
N GLY A 198 4.17 -12.64 12.67
CA GLY A 198 3.10 -12.56 13.66
C GLY A 198 3.59 -13.11 15.00
N ILE A 199 3.40 -12.36 16.07
CA ILE A 199 3.74 -12.75 17.45
C ILE A 199 2.45 -12.70 18.28
N SER A 200 2.23 -13.73 19.13
CA SER A 200 1.09 -13.79 20.04
C SER A 200 -0.26 -13.80 19.29
N GLU A 201 -1.14 -12.84 19.56
CA GLU A 201 -2.49 -12.74 18.99
C GLU A 201 -2.57 -11.88 17.71
N GLN A 202 -1.43 -11.50 17.15
CA GLN A 202 -1.39 -10.71 15.91
C GLN A 202 -1.99 -11.48 14.73
N ARG A 203 -2.73 -10.77 13.89
CA ARG A 203 -3.39 -11.32 12.70
C ARG A 203 -2.85 -10.65 11.45
N LYS A 204 -2.30 -11.43 10.53
CA LYS A 204 -1.75 -10.97 9.26
C LYS A 204 -2.51 -11.61 8.11
N TYR A 205 -3.08 -10.79 7.24
CA TYR A 205 -3.82 -11.24 6.07
C TYR A 205 -3.24 -10.57 4.84
N ILE A 206 -2.79 -11.39 3.91
CA ILE A 206 -2.19 -10.91 2.67
C ILE A 206 -2.90 -11.61 1.51
N ASN A 207 -3.42 -10.82 0.58
CA ASN A 207 -4.09 -11.31 -0.62
C ASN A 207 -3.43 -10.72 -1.86
N TYR A 208 -3.12 -11.59 -2.83
CA TYR A 208 -2.45 -11.22 -4.05
C TYR A 208 -3.27 -11.63 -5.26
N ILE A 209 -3.49 -10.69 -6.16
CA ILE A 209 -4.16 -10.92 -7.43
C ILE A 209 -3.33 -10.27 -8.54
N ALA A 210 -3.03 -11.03 -9.58
CA ALA A 210 -2.44 -10.48 -10.78
C ALA A 210 -3.28 -10.86 -12.00
N GLU A 211 -3.66 -9.87 -12.79
CA GLU A 211 -4.43 -10.03 -14.01
C GLU A 211 -3.55 -9.76 -15.22
N LEU A 212 -3.41 -10.80 -16.06
CA LEU A 212 -2.64 -10.73 -17.31
C LEU A 212 -3.60 -10.51 -18.48
N ARG A 213 -3.44 -9.39 -19.17
CA ARG A 213 -4.27 -9.05 -20.34
C ARG A 213 -3.52 -9.18 -21.67
N VAL A 214 -2.26 -9.59 -21.63
CA VAL A 214 -1.37 -9.71 -22.78
C VAL A 214 -0.52 -10.97 -22.69
N THR A 215 0.10 -11.35 -23.83
CA THR A 215 1.04 -12.47 -23.90
C THR A 215 2.47 -12.03 -23.54
N LYS A 216 3.33 -13.00 -23.16
CA LYS A 216 4.75 -12.77 -22.81
C LYS A 216 4.96 -11.85 -21.60
N THR A 217 4.34 -12.21 -20.49
CA THR A 217 4.52 -11.52 -19.20
C THR A 217 5.02 -12.50 -18.16
N ASN A 218 5.75 -12.00 -17.16
CA ASN A 218 6.22 -12.79 -16.03
C ASN A 218 5.62 -12.26 -14.73
N ILE A 219 5.17 -13.19 -13.89
CA ILE A 219 4.73 -12.91 -12.51
C ILE A 219 5.53 -13.83 -11.60
N ASP A 220 6.13 -13.26 -10.56
CA ASP A 220 6.77 -13.99 -9.49
C ASP A 220 6.21 -13.52 -8.14
N ILE A 221 5.82 -14.45 -7.29
CA ILE A 221 5.25 -14.18 -5.97
C ILE A 221 5.96 -15.07 -4.96
N ASP A 222 6.71 -14.46 -4.05
CA ASP A 222 7.44 -15.12 -2.97
C ASP A 222 6.91 -14.62 -1.60
N VAL A 223 6.48 -15.56 -0.76
CA VAL A 223 5.81 -15.29 0.53
C VAL A 223 6.48 -16.03 1.66
#